data_6d41592aa27b3de5e51041e02c43439a
#
_entry.id   6d41592aa27b3de5e51041e02c43439a
#
_cell.length_a   1.000
_cell.length_b   1.000
_cell.length_c   1.000
_cell.angle_alpha   90.00
_cell.angle_beta   90.00
_cell.angle_gamma   90.00
#
_symmetry.space_group_name_H-M   'P 1'
#
loop_
_entity.id
_entity.type
_entity.pdbx_description
1 polymer ?
#
loop_
_entity_poly.entity_id
_entity_poly.type
_entity_poly.pdbx_seq_one_letter_code
_entity_poly.pdbx_strand_id
1 'polypeptide(L)'
;YLIMLVIGNGESRKALNIEELNLPTVGCNAIFRDIKVDHLVCCDRRMVREAIKHSNTSQSIIYSRPDWCNEFNVFPVPDLPYVGELRQDDPWHWGTGQYALLVATKYCVMDHIHIVGFDMKSKDGFVNNIYKGSESYDASSKQAVDPSYWIYQNRKIFEHCPKQNFNFYAVSYTHLTLPTTIE
;
A
#
# COMPACT_ATOMS: atom_id res chain seq x y z
N TYR A 1 10.63 -3.45 -13.97
CA TYR A 1 11.61 -3.28 -12.88
C TYR A 1 12.02 -4.66 -12.33
N LEU A 2 13.27 -4.78 -11.90
CA LEU A 2 13.78 -5.97 -11.21
C LEU A 2 13.44 -5.97 -9.71
N ILE A 3 13.37 -4.79 -9.12
CA ILE A 3 13.07 -4.58 -7.71
C ILE A 3 12.08 -3.43 -7.58
N MET A 4 11.07 -3.56 -6.73
CA MET A 4 10.16 -2.47 -6.36
C MET A 4 9.93 -2.44 -4.86
N LEU A 5 9.67 -1.24 -4.34
CA LEU A 5 9.32 -1.00 -2.94
C LEU A 5 7.85 -0.61 -2.85
N VAL A 6 7.06 -1.37 -2.12
CA VAL A 6 5.67 -1.04 -1.78
C VAL A 6 5.60 -0.50 -0.36
N ILE A 7 4.99 0.66 -0.20
CA ILE A 7 5.04 1.43 1.04
C ILE A 7 3.63 1.63 1.60
N GLY A 8 3.35 0.96 2.70
CA GLY A 8 2.17 1.23 3.51
C GLY A 8 2.37 2.38 4.48
N ASN A 9 1.31 2.71 5.22
CA ASN A 9 1.31 3.85 6.14
C ASN A 9 1.37 3.44 7.63
N GLY A 10 1.75 2.19 7.90
CA GLY A 10 2.00 1.72 9.25
C GLY A 10 3.19 2.44 9.90
N GLU A 11 3.13 2.58 11.21
CA GLU A 11 4.12 3.34 11.98
C GLU A 11 5.52 2.73 11.94
N SER A 12 5.64 1.44 11.61
CA SER A 12 6.92 0.75 11.49
C SER A 12 7.86 1.42 10.47
N ARG A 13 7.32 2.03 9.41
CA ARG A 13 8.14 2.69 8.40
C ARG A 13 8.80 4.00 8.85
N LYS A 14 8.39 4.58 9.98
CA LYS A 14 9.01 5.82 10.51
C LYS A 14 10.53 5.71 10.74
N ALA A 15 11.01 4.50 10.97
CA ALA A 15 12.44 4.24 11.17
C ALA A 15 13.24 4.14 9.86
N LEU A 16 12.58 4.20 8.70
CA LEU A 16 13.21 4.03 7.40
C LEU A 16 13.35 5.35 6.66
N ASN A 17 14.55 5.64 6.18
CA ASN A 17 14.76 6.69 5.18
C ASN A 17 14.51 6.12 3.79
N ILE A 18 13.26 6.18 3.34
CA ILE A 18 12.81 5.55 2.09
C ILE A 18 13.46 6.20 0.88
N GLU A 19 13.69 7.50 0.91
CA GLU A 19 14.28 8.23 -0.22
C GLU A 19 15.73 7.80 -0.50
N GLU A 20 16.47 7.41 0.53
CA GLU A 20 17.85 6.90 0.37
C GLU A 20 17.93 5.53 -0.29
N LEU A 21 16.83 4.76 -0.32
CA LEU A 21 16.83 3.44 -0.94
C LEU A 21 16.93 3.50 -2.47
N ASN A 22 16.55 4.63 -3.08
CA ASN A 22 16.62 4.86 -4.52
C ASN A 22 16.03 3.71 -5.36
N LEU A 23 14.88 3.20 -4.94
CA LEU A 23 14.14 2.13 -5.63
C LEU A 23 12.86 2.69 -6.26
N PRO A 24 12.36 2.08 -7.35
CA PRO A 24 11.01 2.33 -7.83
C PRO A 24 9.98 2.04 -6.74
N THR A 25 9.03 2.95 -6.57
CA THR A 25 8.12 2.95 -5.41
C THR A 25 6.66 2.87 -5.80
N VAL A 26 5.88 2.13 -5.03
CA VAL A 26 4.42 2.21 -5.02
C VAL A 26 3.97 2.57 -3.62
N GLY A 27 3.25 3.67 -3.50
CA GLY A 27 2.67 4.11 -2.23
C GLY A 27 1.15 4.10 -2.26
N CYS A 28 0.53 4.37 -1.13
CA CYS A 28 -0.92 4.41 -1.01
C CYS A 28 -1.41 5.55 -0.11
N ASN A 29 -2.61 6.04 -0.41
CA ASN A 29 -3.29 7.09 0.35
C ASN A 29 -2.40 8.33 0.58
N ALA A 30 -2.34 8.84 1.80
CA ALA A 30 -1.70 10.11 2.14
C ALA A 30 -0.16 10.11 2.14
N ILE A 31 0.49 9.04 1.70
CA ILE A 31 1.97 8.98 1.66
C ILE A 31 2.59 10.16 0.90
N PHE A 32 1.89 10.67 -0.12
CA PHE A 32 2.35 11.80 -0.92
C PHE A 32 2.52 13.10 -0.10
N ARG A 33 1.94 13.18 1.08
CA ARG A 33 2.13 14.34 1.97
C ARG A 33 3.58 14.49 2.40
N ASP A 34 4.29 13.37 2.53
CA ASP A 34 5.67 13.32 3.03
C ASP A 34 6.68 12.85 1.98
N ILE A 35 6.30 11.89 1.14
CA ILE A 35 7.21 11.15 0.26
C ILE A 35 6.69 11.20 -1.17
N LYS A 36 7.60 11.47 -2.11
CA LYS A 36 7.33 11.27 -3.53
C LYS A 36 7.40 9.79 -3.87
N VAL A 37 6.39 9.29 -4.56
CA VAL A 37 6.35 7.91 -5.05
C VAL A 37 6.12 7.89 -6.57
N ASP A 38 6.64 6.87 -7.25
CA ASP A 38 6.47 6.74 -8.70
C ASP A 38 5.03 6.35 -9.06
N HIS A 39 4.45 5.47 -8.25
CA HIS A 39 3.07 5.01 -8.40
C HIS A 39 2.32 5.26 -7.09
N LEU A 40 1.14 5.85 -7.17
CA LEU A 40 0.30 6.16 -6.01
C LEU A 40 -1.08 5.56 -6.18
N VAL A 41 -1.54 4.79 -5.21
CA VAL A 41 -2.90 4.24 -5.19
C VAL A 41 -3.74 4.94 -4.14
N CYS A 42 -4.86 5.52 -4.57
CA CYS A 42 -5.84 6.17 -3.70
C CYS A 42 -7.24 5.68 -4.09
N CYS A 43 -7.91 4.92 -3.23
CA CYS A 43 -9.24 4.37 -3.53
C CYS A 43 -10.40 5.22 -3.00
N ASP A 44 -10.15 6.11 -2.07
CA ASP A 44 -11.15 7.07 -1.56
C ASP A 44 -11.17 8.34 -2.42
N ARG A 45 -12.39 8.78 -2.80
CA ARG A 45 -12.60 9.96 -3.65
C ARG A 45 -11.95 11.23 -3.09
N ARG A 46 -12.02 11.43 -1.76
CA ARG A 46 -11.42 12.62 -1.11
C ARG A 46 -9.89 12.56 -1.19
N MET A 47 -9.32 11.36 -1.01
CA MET A 47 -7.88 11.15 -1.09
C MET A 47 -7.35 11.38 -2.51
N VAL A 48 -8.05 10.90 -3.54
CA VAL A 48 -7.69 11.18 -4.95
C VAL A 48 -7.70 12.68 -5.22
N ARG A 49 -8.76 13.37 -4.78
CA ARG A 49 -8.91 14.82 -4.96
C ARG A 49 -7.77 15.60 -4.31
N GLU A 50 -7.31 15.19 -3.14
CA GLU A 50 -6.15 15.79 -2.48
C GLU A 50 -4.87 15.48 -3.26
N ALA A 51 -4.66 14.21 -3.62
CA ALA A 51 -3.45 13.75 -4.29
C ALA A 51 -3.18 14.48 -5.61
N ILE A 52 -4.18 14.60 -6.48
CA ILE A 52 -3.99 15.22 -7.81
C ILE A 52 -3.59 16.70 -7.75
N LYS A 53 -3.77 17.36 -6.61
CA LYS A 53 -3.41 18.78 -6.39
C LYS A 53 -2.08 18.96 -5.67
N HIS A 54 -1.50 17.87 -5.17
CA HIS A 54 -0.29 17.96 -4.35
C HIS A 54 0.97 18.01 -5.23
N SER A 55 1.93 18.85 -4.86
CA SER A 55 3.18 19.03 -5.63
C SER A 55 4.01 17.74 -5.70
N ASN A 56 4.00 16.91 -4.65
CA ASN A 56 4.74 15.66 -4.61
C ASN A 56 4.23 14.61 -5.60
N THR A 57 3.01 14.75 -6.13
CA THR A 57 2.43 13.81 -7.08
C THR A 57 2.57 14.23 -8.54
N SER A 58 3.23 15.36 -8.81
CA SER A 58 3.35 15.94 -10.17
C SER A 58 3.97 14.99 -11.21
N GLN A 59 4.74 14.02 -10.78
CA GLN A 59 5.37 12.99 -11.62
C GLN A 59 4.89 11.57 -11.31
N SER A 60 3.96 11.42 -10.38
CA SER A 60 3.43 10.11 -10.01
C SER A 60 2.36 9.65 -10.99
N ILE A 61 2.33 8.35 -11.27
CA ILE A 61 1.18 7.71 -11.89
C ILE A 61 0.17 7.41 -10.78
N ILE A 62 -1.01 8.00 -10.86
CA ILE A 62 -2.05 7.85 -9.83
C ILE A 62 -3.10 6.85 -10.29
N TYR A 63 -3.45 5.92 -9.42
CA TYR A 63 -4.45 4.87 -9.61
C TYR A 63 -5.58 5.02 -8.62
N SER A 64 -6.80 4.71 -9.08
CA SER A 64 -7.98 4.68 -8.23
C SER A 64 -8.95 3.57 -8.66
N ARG A 65 -10.03 3.40 -7.89
CA ARG A 65 -11.14 2.56 -8.33
C ARG A 65 -11.74 3.12 -9.62
N PRO A 66 -12.27 2.27 -10.50
CA PRO A 66 -12.87 2.68 -11.78
C PRO A 66 -13.90 3.80 -11.64
N ASP A 67 -14.67 3.82 -10.53
CA ASP A 67 -15.68 4.84 -10.23
C ASP A 67 -15.16 6.28 -10.27
N TRP A 68 -13.89 6.48 -9.93
CA TRP A 68 -13.28 7.82 -9.81
C TRP A 68 -12.33 8.17 -10.95
N CYS A 69 -11.98 7.21 -11.81
CA CYS A 69 -10.94 7.41 -12.82
C CYS A 69 -11.31 8.49 -13.85
N ASN A 70 -12.55 8.51 -14.32
CA ASN A 70 -13.00 9.51 -15.27
C ASN A 70 -13.11 10.90 -14.64
N GLU A 71 -13.59 10.99 -13.39
CA GLU A 71 -13.74 12.28 -12.69
C GLU A 71 -12.39 12.97 -12.50
N PHE A 72 -11.35 12.21 -12.16
CA PHE A 72 -10.04 12.75 -11.79
C PHE A 72 -8.95 12.56 -12.83
N ASN A 73 -9.27 11.94 -13.97
CA ASN A 73 -8.30 11.61 -15.01
C ASN A 73 -7.08 10.84 -14.48
N VAL A 74 -7.36 9.77 -13.77
CA VAL A 74 -6.37 8.85 -13.20
C VAL A 74 -6.59 7.43 -13.73
N PHE A 75 -5.60 6.55 -13.55
CA PHE A 75 -5.67 5.18 -14.05
C PHE A 75 -6.49 4.28 -13.12
N PRO A 76 -7.18 3.26 -13.66
CA PRO A 76 -7.84 2.26 -12.83
C PRO A 76 -6.80 1.35 -12.14
N VAL A 77 -7.12 0.94 -10.91
CA VAL A 77 -6.39 -0.15 -10.26
C VAL A 77 -6.52 -1.43 -11.07
N PRO A 78 -5.54 -2.35 -11.00
CA PRO A 78 -5.62 -3.64 -11.70
C PRO A 78 -6.85 -4.45 -11.26
N ASP A 79 -7.38 -5.26 -12.16
CA ASP A 79 -8.34 -6.29 -11.81
C ASP A 79 -7.73 -7.29 -10.82
N LEU A 80 -8.57 -7.87 -9.97
CA LEU A 80 -8.13 -8.92 -9.07
C LEU A 80 -7.64 -10.14 -9.88
N PRO A 81 -6.54 -10.79 -9.47
CA PRO A 81 -5.97 -11.91 -10.21
C PRO A 81 -6.76 -13.21 -10.05
N TYR A 82 -7.90 -13.19 -9.38
CA TYR A 82 -8.76 -14.34 -9.10
C TYR A 82 -10.23 -13.90 -9.01
N VAL A 83 -11.12 -14.88 -9.05
CA VAL A 83 -12.54 -14.70 -8.76
C VAL A 83 -12.87 -15.43 -7.47
N GLY A 84 -13.55 -14.76 -6.55
CA GLY A 84 -13.98 -15.33 -5.28
C GLY A 84 -15.42 -14.95 -4.96
N GLU A 85 -16.00 -15.62 -3.96
CA GLU A 85 -17.42 -15.46 -3.58
C GLU A 85 -17.60 -14.79 -2.21
N LEU A 86 -16.50 -14.57 -1.48
CA LEU A 86 -16.55 -13.95 -0.17
C LEU A 86 -16.59 -12.42 -0.29
N ARG A 87 -17.09 -11.77 0.76
CA ARG A 87 -17.12 -10.30 0.81
C ARG A 87 -15.73 -9.67 0.63
N GLN A 88 -14.69 -10.28 1.18
CA GLN A 88 -13.32 -9.82 1.04
C GLN A 88 -12.74 -10.03 -0.37
N ASP A 89 -13.43 -10.74 -1.26
CA ASP A 89 -13.08 -10.91 -2.67
C ASP A 89 -13.70 -9.82 -3.57
N ASP A 90 -14.64 -9.05 -3.03
CA ASP A 90 -15.24 -7.93 -3.75
C ASP A 90 -14.21 -6.80 -3.91
N PRO A 91 -13.93 -6.33 -5.14
CA PRO A 91 -13.01 -5.23 -5.39
C PRO A 91 -13.31 -3.97 -4.57
N TRP A 92 -14.59 -3.71 -4.27
CA TRP A 92 -15.00 -2.57 -3.43
C TRP A 92 -14.49 -2.68 -1.99
N HIS A 93 -14.31 -3.89 -1.48
CA HIS A 93 -13.80 -4.16 -0.13
C HIS A 93 -12.30 -4.40 -0.05
N TRP A 94 -11.61 -4.28 -1.17
CA TRP A 94 -10.15 -4.41 -1.18
C TRP A 94 -9.48 -3.17 -0.59
N GLY A 95 -8.46 -3.43 0.22
CA GLY A 95 -7.65 -2.39 0.82
C GLY A 95 -6.79 -1.65 -0.22
N THR A 96 -6.57 -0.36 0.00
CA THR A 96 -5.74 0.45 -0.88
C THR A 96 -4.29 -0.04 -0.91
N GLY A 97 -3.77 -0.50 0.23
CA GLY A 97 -2.44 -1.12 0.32
C GLY A 97 -2.33 -2.40 -0.51
N GLN A 98 -3.37 -3.24 -0.51
CA GLN A 98 -3.42 -4.47 -1.31
C GLN A 98 -3.48 -4.15 -2.82
N TYR A 99 -4.18 -3.11 -3.23
CA TYR A 99 -4.10 -2.62 -4.60
C TYR A 99 -2.71 -2.07 -4.95
N ALA A 100 -2.01 -1.44 -4.01
CA ALA A 100 -0.62 -1.02 -4.24
C ALA A 100 0.30 -2.23 -4.51
N LEU A 101 0.10 -3.35 -3.81
CA LEU A 101 0.79 -4.61 -4.11
C LEU A 101 0.46 -5.12 -5.50
N LEU A 102 -0.81 -5.10 -5.92
CA LEU A 102 -1.20 -5.51 -7.28
C LEU A 102 -0.59 -4.61 -8.35
N VAL A 103 -0.52 -3.30 -8.14
CA VAL A 103 0.17 -2.39 -9.05
C VAL A 103 1.63 -2.79 -9.17
N ALA A 104 2.32 -3.06 -8.06
CA ALA A 104 3.71 -3.50 -8.08
C ALA A 104 3.90 -4.78 -8.90
N THR A 105 3.00 -5.75 -8.83
CA THR A 105 3.08 -6.99 -9.61
C THR A 105 3.00 -6.78 -11.12
N LYS A 106 2.41 -5.67 -11.58
CA LYS A 106 2.33 -5.32 -13.00
C LYS A 106 3.66 -4.79 -13.55
N TYR A 107 4.45 -4.14 -12.72
CA TYR A 107 5.72 -3.52 -13.12
C TYR A 107 6.93 -4.36 -12.74
N CYS A 108 6.84 -5.16 -11.69
CA CYS A 108 7.87 -6.09 -11.24
C CYS A 108 7.44 -7.52 -11.58
N VAL A 109 7.66 -7.94 -12.83
CA VAL A 109 7.00 -9.14 -13.39
C VAL A 109 7.62 -10.45 -12.92
N MET A 110 8.90 -10.47 -12.55
CA MET A 110 9.62 -11.71 -12.26
C MET A 110 10.60 -11.62 -11.07
N ASP A 111 10.49 -10.59 -10.23
CA ASP A 111 11.52 -10.33 -9.24
C ASP A 111 11.01 -9.86 -7.87
N HIS A 112 11.84 -9.17 -7.11
CA HIS A 112 11.63 -8.87 -5.71
C HIS A 112 10.72 -7.66 -5.50
N ILE A 113 9.64 -7.86 -4.77
CA ILE A 113 8.78 -6.80 -4.23
C ILE A 113 9.07 -6.70 -2.74
N HIS A 114 9.67 -5.59 -2.34
CA HIS A 114 9.91 -5.27 -0.93
C HIS A 114 8.71 -4.51 -0.38
N ILE A 115 8.26 -4.86 0.82
CA ILE A 115 7.04 -4.33 1.43
C ILE A 115 7.37 -3.78 2.82
N VAL A 116 7.11 -2.50 3.03
CA VAL A 116 7.34 -1.81 4.31
C VAL A 116 6.08 -1.08 4.77
N GLY A 117 5.91 -0.92 6.08
CA GLY A 117 4.76 -0.19 6.63
C GLY A 117 3.41 -0.90 6.49
N PHE A 118 3.39 -2.21 6.25
CA PHE A 118 2.19 -3.04 6.25
C PHE A 118 2.01 -3.67 7.63
N ASP A 119 1.77 -2.84 8.62
CA ASP A 119 1.60 -3.25 10.01
C ASP A 119 0.22 -3.87 10.20
N MET A 120 0.14 -5.19 10.11
CA MET A 120 -1.11 -5.95 10.23
C MET A 120 -1.60 -6.08 11.68
N LYS A 121 -1.03 -5.32 12.60
CA LYS A 121 -1.43 -5.28 14.01
C LYS A 121 -1.07 -3.96 14.65
N SER A 122 -1.81 -3.59 15.69
CA SER A 122 -1.47 -2.49 16.58
C SER A 122 -0.66 -3.00 17.77
N LYS A 123 0.26 -2.17 18.28
CA LYS A 123 1.02 -2.47 19.48
C LYS A 123 0.26 -2.16 20.76
N ASP A 124 -0.57 -1.14 20.72
CA ASP A 124 -1.29 -0.55 21.85
C ASP A 124 -2.82 -0.70 21.75
N GLY A 125 -3.33 -1.37 20.71
CA GLY A 125 -4.76 -1.51 20.45
C GLY A 125 -5.40 -0.31 19.75
N PHE A 126 -4.63 0.75 19.48
CA PHE A 126 -5.09 1.94 18.77
C PHE A 126 -4.67 1.95 17.30
N VAL A 127 -5.19 2.91 16.53
CA VAL A 127 -4.91 3.05 15.10
C VAL A 127 -3.40 3.10 14.84
N ASN A 128 -2.92 2.16 14.04
CA ASN A 128 -1.55 2.10 13.56
C ASN A 128 -1.47 2.72 12.16
N ASN A 129 -1.31 4.03 12.11
CA ASN A 129 -1.16 4.78 10.86
C ASN A 129 -0.40 6.08 11.15
N ILE A 130 0.56 6.41 10.29
CA ILE A 130 1.38 7.63 10.44
C ILE A 130 0.52 8.90 10.40
N TYR A 131 -0.57 8.87 9.61
CA TYR A 131 -1.46 10.03 9.40
C TYR A 131 -2.67 10.06 10.34
N LYS A 132 -2.68 9.20 11.38
CA LYS A 132 -3.76 9.19 12.37
C LYS A 132 -4.00 10.57 12.95
N GLY A 133 -5.27 10.93 13.11
CA GLY A 133 -5.69 12.24 13.62
C GLY A 133 -5.57 13.40 12.62
N SER A 134 -5.10 13.15 11.40
CA SER A 134 -5.09 14.14 10.32
C SER A 134 -6.35 14.07 9.47
N GLU A 135 -6.50 15.01 8.54
CA GLU A 135 -7.65 15.03 7.63
C GLU A 135 -7.80 13.68 6.89
N SER A 136 -9.02 13.21 6.82
CA SER A 136 -9.42 11.91 6.22
C SER A 136 -8.96 10.65 6.98
N TYR A 137 -8.38 10.79 8.17
CA TYR A 137 -7.94 9.68 9.01
C TYR A 137 -8.58 9.69 10.40
N ASP A 138 -8.72 8.49 10.95
CA ASP A 138 -9.24 8.30 12.30
C ASP A 138 -8.33 8.93 13.36
N ALA A 139 -8.95 9.37 14.46
CA ALA A 139 -8.23 9.89 15.61
C ALA A 139 -7.26 8.84 16.20
N SER A 140 -6.17 9.31 16.79
CA SER A 140 -5.17 8.42 17.40
C SER A 140 -5.71 7.57 18.56
N SER A 141 -6.80 8.02 19.18
CA SER A 141 -7.50 7.31 20.28
C SER A 141 -8.50 6.26 19.81
N LYS A 142 -8.73 6.15 18.50
CA LYS A 142 -9.65 5.15 17.97
C LYS A 142 -9.04 3.76 18.04
N GLN A 143 -9.89 2.76 18.31
CA GLN A 143 -9.49 1.36 18.28
C GLN A 143 -8.93 0.98 16.90
N ALA A 144 -7.90 0.14 16.90
CA ALA A 144 -7.31 -0.39 15.66
C ALA A 144 -8.36 -1.12 14.81
N VAL A 145 -8.21 -0.99 13.50
CA VAL A 145 -9.03 -1.74 12.54
C VAL A 145 -8.63 -3.21 12.57
N ASP A 146 -9.62 -4.11 12.49
CA ASP A 146 -9.39 -5.54 12.31
C ASP A 146 -8.66 -5.78 10.98
N PRO A 147 -7.45 -6.36 10.98
CA PRO A 147 -6.65 -6.54 9.77
C PRO A 147 -7.02 -7.80 8.98
N SER A 148 -8.05 -8.55 9.37
CA SER A 148 -8.36 -9.86 8.79
C SER A 148 -8.57 -9.82 7.28
N TYR A 149 -9.23 -8.78 6.75
CA TYR A 149 -9.41 -8.58 5.31
C TYR A 149 -8.06 -8.35 4.60
N TRP A 150 -7.20 -7.53 5.17
CA TRP A 150 -5.88 -7.24 4.59
C TRP A 150 -4.98 -8.46 4.57
N ILE A 151 -4.97 -9.23 5.65
CA ILE A 151 -4.21 -10.49 5.75
C ILE A 151 -4.70 -11.49 4.70
N TYR A 152 -6.01 -11.65 4.59
CA TYR A 152 -6.63 -12.51 3.59
C TYR A 152 -6.26 -12.09 2.16
N GLN A 153 -6.41 -10.81 1.84
CA GLN A 153 -6.15 -10.26 0.51
C GLN A 153 -4.66 -10.34 0.15
N ASN A 154 -3.75 -10.09 1.09
CA ASN A 154 -2.31 -10.31 0.88
C ASN A 154 -2.04 -11.76 0.51
N ARG A 155 -2.61 -12.72 1.23
CA ARG A 155 -2.46 -14.15 0.93
C ARG A 155 -2.93 -14.45 -0.50
N LYS A 156 -4.07 -13.91 -0.92
CA LYS A 156 -4.57 -14.08 -2.28
C LYS A 156 -3.62 -13.53 -3.34
N ILE A 157 -2.98 -12.40 -3.08
CA ILE A 157 -1.96 -11.86 -3.99
C ILE A 157 -0.79 -12.85 -4.11
N PHE A 158 -0.28 -13.37 -3.01
CA PHE A 158 0.88 -14.28 -3.03
C PHE A 158 0.54 -15.59 -3.74
N GLU A 159 -0.65 -16.15 -3.51
CA GLU A 159 -1.12 -17.37 -4.16
C GLU A 159 -1.27 -17.20 -5.68
N HIS A 160 -1.72 -16.03 -6.14
CA HIS A 160 -2.03 -15.78 -7.54
C HIS A 160 -0.94 -15.02 -8.32
N CYS A 161 0.13 -14.62 -7.66
CA CYS A 161 1.30 -13.97 -8.26
C CYS A 161 2.59 -14.75 -7.91
N PRO A 162 2.72 -16.03 -8.31
CA PRO A 162 3.80 -16.90 -7.85
C PRO A 162 5.16 -16.58 -8.50
N LYS A 163 5.21 -15.70 -9.48
CA LYS A 163 6.44 -15.29 -10.15
C LYS A 163 7.21 -14.21 -9.40
N GLN A 164 6.55 -13.49 -8.47
CA GLN A 164 7.17 -12.47 -7.65
C GLN A 164 7.65 -13.04 -6.32
N ASN A 165 8.78 -12.52 -5.85
CA ASN A 165 9.30 -12.77 -4.51
C ASN A 165 8.87 -11.61 -3.61
N PHE A 166 7.93 -11.85 -2.70
CA PHE A 166 7.44 -10.86 -1.75
C PHE A 166 8.26 -10.89 -0.47
N ASN A 167 8.86 -9.76 -0.12
CA ASN A 167 9.71 -9.62 1.05
C ASN A 167 9.09 -8.60 2.01
N PHE A 168 8.50 -9.07 3.11
CA PHE A 168 7.97 -8.21 4.17
C PHE A 168 9.06 -7.83 5.17
N TYR A 169 9.12 -6.55 5.46
CA TYR A 169 9.97 -6.00 6.50
C TYR A 169 9.11 -5.59 7.68
N ALA A 170 9.04 -6.44 8.70
CA ALA A 170 8.57 -6.05 10.02
C ALA A 170 9.72 -5.32 10.71
N VAL A 171 9.70 -4.00 10.73
CA VAL A 171 10.74 -3.23 11.39
C VAL A 171 10.62 -3.41 12.90
N SER A 172 11.41 -4.30 13.48
CA SER A 172 11.77 -4.18 14.88
C SER A 172 12.89 -3.15 14.99
N TYR A 173 12.83 -2.29 15.96
CA TYR A 173 13.46 -0.98 16.12
C TYR A 173 15.00 -0.90 16.06
N THR A 174 15.75 -1.91 15.66
CA THR A 174 17.20 -1.88 15.84
C THR A 174 18.07 -2.23 14.63
N HIS A 175 17.60 -2.92 13.62
CA HIS A 175 18.39 -3.20 12.40
C HIS A 175 17.50 -3.61 11.23
N LEU A 176 17.83 -3.13 10.02
CA LEU A 176 17.45 -3.76 8.76
C LEU A 176 18.09 -5.15 8.72
N THR A 177 17.44 -6.13 9.29
CA THR A 177 17.79 -7.52 9.02
C THR A 177 17.11 -7.93 7.72
N LEU A 178 17.89 -8.55 6.86
CA LEU A 178 17.50 -9.12 5.58
C LEU A 178 16.21 -9.96 5.67
N PRO A 179 15.50 -10.13 4.55
CA PRO A 179 14.12 -10.55 4.52
C PRO A 179 13.89 -11.90 5.18
N THR A 180 12.89 -11.97 6.01
CA THR A 180 12.27 -13.25 6.35
C THR A 180 11.40 -13.65 5.17
N THR A 181 11.84 -14.60 4.40
CA THR A 181 11.00 -15.29 3.42
C THR A 181 9.82 -15.88 4.18
N ILE A 182 8.61 -15.47 3.83
CA ILE A 182 7.42 -16.11 4.37
C ILE A 182 7.20 -17.36 3.51
N GLU A 183 7.58 -18.51 4.04
CA GLU A 183 7.18 -19.81 3.52
C GLU A 183 5.67 -20.06 3.71
#